data_435609dd59b1cf37d14241bfd84695bd
#
_entry.id   435609dd59b1cf37d14241bfd84695bd
#
_cell.length_a   1.000
_cell.length_b   1.000
_cell.length_c   1.000
_cell.angle_alpha   90.00
_cell.angle_beta   90.00
_cell.angle_gamma   90.00
#
_symmetry.space_group_name_H-M   'P 1'
#
loop_
_entity.id
_entity.type
_entity.pdbx_description
1 polymer ?
#
loop_
_entity_poly.entity_id
_entity_poly.type
_entity_poly.pdbx_seq_one_letter_code
_entity_poly.pdbx_strand_id
1 'polypeptide(L)' 'MKIEYDPKANAIYIRLIAGTVAESDEVRPGVVFDFDAAGRVLGIEMLDVSQRIDNPRELAMELVG' A
#
# COMPACT_ATOMS: atom_id res chain seq x y z
N MET A 1 -9.85 -0.84 6.24
CA MET A 1 -8.68 -1.13 5.39
C MET A 1 -9.14 -1.65 4.05
N LYS A 2 -8.53 -1.17 2.98
CA LYS A 2 -8.86 -1.59 1.62
C LYS A 2 -7.57 -1.88 0.87
N ILE A 3 -7.52 -3.02 0.17
CA ILE A 3 -6.38 -3.40 -0.64
C ILE A 3 -6.81 -3.40 -2.10
N GLU A 4 -6.06 -2.67 -2.93
CA GLU A 4 -6.32 -2.58 -4.37
C GLU A 4 -5.09 -3.10 -5.12
N TYR A 5 -5.29 -4.08 -5.98
CA TYR A 5 -4.24 -4.59 -6.85
C TYR A 5 -4.55 -4.21 -8.29
N ASP A 6 -3.60 -3.51 -8.92
CA ASP A 6 -3.67 -3.15 -10.33
C ASP A 6 -2.62 -3.96 -11.10
N PRO A 7 -3.03 -5.04 -11.80
CA PRO A 7 -2.10 -5.87 -12.54
C PRO A 7 -1.46 -5.16 -13.74
N LYS A 8 -2.12 -4.15 -14.30
CA LYS A 8 -1.57 -3.38 -15.42
C LYS A 8 -0.42 -2.48 -14.97
N ALA A 9 -0.60 -1.84 -13.81
CA ALA A 9 0.44 -1.00 -13.21
C ALA A 9 1.46 -1.83 -12.44
N ASN A 10 1.19 -3.11 -12.20
CA ASN A 10 2.00 -3.99 -11.35
C ASN A 10 2.21 -3.37 -9.97
N ALA A 11 1.11 -2.89 -9.39
CA ALA A 11 1.12 -2.13 -8.14
C ALA A 11 0.01 -2.58 -7.20
N ILE A 12 0.27 -2.47 -5.90
CA ILE A 12 -0.72 -2.66 -4.84
C ILE A 12 -0.78 -1.39 -4.01
N TYR A 13 -2.00 -0.98 -3.66
CA TYR A 13 -2.24 0.12 -2.72
C TYR A 13 -3.02 -0.42 -1.51
N ILE A 14 -2.50 -0.18 -0.31
CA ILE A 14 -3.16 -0.55 0.94
C ILE A 14 -3.62 0.72 1.61
N ARG A 15 -4.95 0.94 1.67
CA ARG A 15 -5.55 2.09 2.35
C ARG A 15 -5.82 1.72 3.80
N LEU A 16 -5.16 2.40 4.71
CA LEU A 16 -5.29 2.17 6.15
C LEU A 16 -6.35 3.06 6.78
N ILE A 17 -6.34 4.35 6.43
CA ILE A 17 -7.24 5.37 6.96
C ILE A 17 -7.74 6.22 5.79
N ALA A 18 -9.02 6.59 5.81
CA ALA A 18 -9.54 7.56 4.86
C ALA A 18 -9.04 8.97 5.23
N GLY A 19 -8.72 9.76 4.22
CA GLY A 19 -8.24 11.11 4.44
C GLY A 19 -7.64 11.71 3.19
N THR A 20 -7.13 12.93 3.32
CA THR A 20 -6.50 13.67 2.24
C THR A 20 -4.99 13.57 2.36
N VAL A 21 -4.32 13.12 1.30
CA VAL A 21 -2.86 13.02 1.27
C VAL A 21 -2.26 14.41 1.26
N ALA A 22 -1.44 14.71 2.25
CA ALA A 22 -0.67 15.95 2.34
C ALA A 22 0.77 15.77 1.87
N GLU A 23 1.33 14.56 2.04
CA GLU A 23 2.71 14.27 1.70
C GLU A 23 2.85 12.79 1.34
N SER A 24 3.72 12.49 0.39
CA SER A 24 4.11 11.13 0.02
C SER A 24 5.62 11.00 0.10
N ASP A 25 6.09 9.87 0.61
CA ASP A 25 7.51 9.61 0.79
C ASP A 25 7.85 8.19 0.31
N GLU A 26 8.80 8.10 -0.61
CA GLU A 26 9.32 6.81 -1.06
C GLU A 26 10.35 6.33 -0.06
N VAL A 27 9.91 5.52 0.89
CA VAL A 27 10.74 5.06 2.03
C VAL A 27 11.80 4.04 1.63
N ARG A 28 11.53 3.29 0.57
CA ARG A 28 12.44 2.38 -0.12
C ARG A 28 12.08 2.38 -1.58
N PRO A 29 12.97 1.99 -2.50
CA PRO A 29 12.63 1.93 -3.92
C PRO A 29 11.34 1.14 -4.17
N GLY A 30 10.34 1.80 -4.74
CA GLY A 30 9.05 1.20 -5.05
C GLY A 30 8.11 1.01 -3.86
N VAL A 31 8.40 1.58 -2.70
CA VAL A 31 7.53 1.54 -1.51
C VAL A 31 7.27 2.97 -1.05
N VAL A 32 6.04 3.43 -1.27
CA VAL A 32 5.64 4.82 -1.01
C VAL A 32 4.62 4.88 0.11
N PHE A 33 4.87 5.71 1.11
CA PHE A 33 3.93 5.99 2.18
C PHE A 33 3.23 7.32 1.93
N ASP A 34 1.89 7.33 2.07
CA ASP A 34 1.10 8.54 1.99
C ASP A 34 0.70 8.98 3.40
N PHE A 35 0.92 10.27 3.68
CA PHE A 35 0.65 10.85 5.00
C PHE A 35 -0.40 11.94 4.90
N ASP A 36 -1.20 12.10 5.95
CA ASP A 36 -2.07 13.28 6.10
C ASP A 36 -1.30 14.46 6.71
N ALA A 37 -2.00 15.59 6.90
CA ALA A 37 -1.38 16.80 7.46
C ALA A 37 -0.92 16.63 8.91
N ALA A 38 -1.47 15.65 9.63
CA ALA A 38 -1.06 15.32 11.01
C ALA A 38 0.09 14.31 11.05
N GLY A 39 0.56 13.83 9.89
CA GLY A 39 1.65 12.85 9.83
C GLY A 39 1.23 11.40 9.99
N ARG A 40 -0.08 11.12 9.95
CA ARG A 40 -0.57 9.75 10.01
C ARG A 40 -0.41 9.08 8.66
N VAL A 41 -0.06 7.79 8.66
CA VAL A 41 0.02 7.00 7.43
C VAL A 41 -1.38 6.65 6.96
N LEU A 42 -1.79 7.21 5.83
CA LEU A 42 -3.09 6.91 5.22
C LEU A 42 -3.05 5.64 4.40
N GLY A 43 -1.95 5.40 3.73
CA GLY A 43 -1.83 4.26 2.85
C GLY A 43 -0.39 3.98 2.44
N ILE A 44 -0.22 2.82 1.84
CA ILE A 44 1.08 2.31 1.37
C ILE A 44 0.91 1.84 -0.06
N GLU A 45 1.74 2.35 -0.98
CA GLU A 45 1.80 1.88 -2.35
C GLU A 45 3.06 1.03 -2.56
N MET A 46 2.89 -0.14 -3.16
CA MET A 46 4.00 -0.98 -3.57
C MET A 46 4.01 -1.12 -5.09
N LEU A 47 5.13 -0.79 -5.70
CA LEU A 47 5.39 -0.96 -7.12
C LEU A 47 6.18 -2.25 -7.36
N ASP A 48 6.24 -2.69 -8.61
CA ASP A 48 6.94 -3.93 -9.00
C ASP A 48 6.48 -5.14 -8.17
N VAL A 49 5.17 -5.27 -8.02
CA VAL A 49 4.54 -6.29 -7.17
C VAL A 49 4.98 -7.70 -7.56
N SER A 50 5.13 -7.98 -8.85
CA SER A 50 5.56 -9.29 -9.35
C SER A 50 6.95 -9.69 -8.84
N GLN A 51 7.77 -8.73 -8.43
CA GLN A 51 9.10 -8.96 -7.88
C GLN A 51 9.11 -9.04 -6.35
N ARG A 52 7.98 -8.74 -5.71
CA ARG A 52 7.90 -8.62 -4.24
C ARG A 52 6.98 -9.64 -3.60
N ILE A 53 5.96 -10.07 -4.31
CA ILE A 53 4.88 -10.90 -3.79
C ILE A 53 4.73 -12.12 -4.69
N ASP A 54 4.66 -13.31 -4.12
CA ASP A 54 4.56 -14.56 -4.87
C ASP A 54 3.29 -14.62 -5.70
N ASN A 55 2.15 -14.29 -5.10
CA ASN A 55 0.86 -14.28 -5.79
C ASN A 55 -0.01 -13.12 -5.28
N PRO A 56 -0.01 -11.99 -5.99
CA PRO A 56 -0.77 -10.82 -5.54
C PRO A 56 -2.29 -10.98 -5.62
N ARG A 57 -2.78 -12.03 -6.27
CA ARG A 57 -4.21 -12.32 -6.34
C ARG A 57 -4.70 -13.14 -5.16
N GLU A 58 -3.78 -13.65 -4.37
CA GLU A 58 -4.08 -14.46 -3.19
C GLU A 58 -3.85 -13.62 -1.94
N LEU A 59 -4.92 -13.41 -1.18
CA LEU A 59 -4.88 -12.65 0.05
C LEU A 59 -5.40 -13.51 1.18
N ALA A 60 -4.61 -13.60 2.25
CA ALA A 60 -5.04 -14.23 3.48
C ALA A 60 -4.89 -13.24 4.62
N MET A 61 -5.86 -13.23 5.52
CA MET A 61 -5.80 -12.44 6.75
C MET A 61 -6.10 -13.36 7.91
N GLU A 62 -5.25 -13.33 8.91
CA GLU A 62 -5.40 -14.14 10.12
C GLU A 62 -5.46 -13.23 11.34
N LEU A 63 -6.49 -13.39 12.14
CA LEU A 63 -6.59 -12.69 13.42
C LEU A 63 -5.92 -13.55 14.49
N VAL A 64 -4.87 -13.00 15.09
CA VAL A 64 -4.06 -13.70 16.09
C VAL A 64 -4.22 -13.03 17.47
N GLY A 65 -4.43 -13.81 18.50
CA GLY A 65 -4.55 -13.30 19.87
C GLY A 65 -5.97 -13.42 20.45
#